data_f7d12b9457c288f9081c44319ca34c4f
#
_entry.id   f7d12b9457c288f9081c44319ca34c4f
#
_cell.length_a   1.000
_cell.length_b   1.000
_cell.length_c   1.000
_cell.angle_alpha   90.00
_cell.angle_beta   90.00
_cell.angle_gamma   90.00
#
_symmetry.space_group_name_H-M   'P 1'
#
loop_
_entity.id
_entity.type
_entity.pdbx_description
1 polymer ?
#
loop_
_entity_poly.entity_id
_entity_poly.type
_entity_poly.pdbx_seq_one_letter_code
_entity_poly.pdbx_strand_id
1 'polypeptide(L)'
;MAKVLLLHVSDTHLGSSKPLSGSKARELDFYDVFDEVADIAVRERVDAVIHCGDLFDNYEPSPRTYYHTVKSLKKLSAAGIPFLVIAGGHDQPKRAEMSPLKVLEEVGVAKVLALSEPATHVVSLRSGELGITAVPYSPPNAFGGWVGKLKRPESGRKILMAHMMLKELNLPESHASLDELKAVEYDYVALGHYHMRYSIRRNSTPIVYPGSTEAQDKREASDERFVALVDLSTREAVVSWLKLSRFRRFVVMEGIRDLGDLDRRLAKLVTGVGGKSAILYVEFSEPVKRWDGIRSRLNELVRRGVILNYKLSAPGVAESEERVYEDLSEAPLSLESVVYEASGDPEVAELLLEIIRNRGSREAVEKIVDELLERERLVEKIEKLVRKK
;
A
#
# COMPACT_ATOMS: atom_id res chain seq x y z
N MET A 1 -4.58 -30.50 -21.26
CA MET A 1 -3.62 -29.81 -20.39
C MET A 1 -4.42 -29.08 -19.33
N ALA A 2 -3.94 -29.05 -18.08
CA ALA A 2 -4.61 -28.32 -17.00
C ALA A 2 -4.67 -26.83 -17.35
N LYS A 3 -5.86 -26.23 -17.16
CA LYS A 3 -6.10 -24.80 -17.48
C LYS A 3 -5.77 -23.96 -16.24
N VAL A 4 -4.48 -23.79 -15.92
CA VAL A 4 -4.06 -23.03 -14.74
C VAL A 4 -4.00 -21.54 -15.07
N LEU A 5 -4.77 -20.76 -14.34
CA LEU A 5 -4.83 -19.30 -14.42
C LEU A 5 -4.37 -18.69 -13.08
N LEU A 6 -3.35 -17.84 -13.10
CA LEU A 6 -2.76 -17.23 -11.92
C LEU A 6 -2.91 -15.72 -11.95
N LEU A 7 -3.05 -15.08 -10.77
CA LEU A 7 -2.86 -13.66 -10.61
C LEU A 7 -1.53 -13.43 -9.89
N HIS A 8 -0.58 -12.78 -10.56
CA HIS A 8 0.74 -12.46 -10.02
C HIS A 8 0.77 -11.02 -9.51
N VAL A 9 1.13 -10.89 -8.25
CA VAL A 9 1.19 -9.65 -7.47
C VAL A 9 2.51 -9.62 -6.69
N SER A 10 3.05 -8.45 -6.40
CA SER A 10 4.19 -8.25 -5.48
C SER A 10 4.18 -6.85 -4.88
N ASP A 11 5.00 -6.63 -3.88
CA ASP A 11 5.35 -5.32 -3.36
C ASP A 11 4.11 -4.48 -2.98
N THR A 12 3.20 -5.09 -2.21
CA THR A 12 1.96 -4.44 -1.76
C THR A 12 2.16 -3.53 -0.56
N HIS A 13 3.22 -3.75 0.23
CA HIS A 13 3.63 -2.93 1.38
C HIS A 13 2.48 -2.48 2.29
N LEU A 14 1.64 -3.43 2.69
CA LEU A 14 0.48 -3.16 3.55
C LEU A 14 0.92 -2.56 4.89
N GLY A 15 0.26 -1.46 5.28
CA GLY A 15 0.63 -0.67 6.45
C GLY A 15 1.57 0.48 6.15
N SER A 16 2.02 0.63 4.90
CA SER A 16 2.80 1.81 4.48
C SER A 16 1.93 3.06 4.45
N SER A 17 2.54 4.19 4.72
CA SER A 17 1.96 5.51 4.52
C SER A 17 2.83 6.40 3.61
N LYS A 18 3.83 5.81 2.94
CA LYS A 18 4.72 6.53 2.03
C LYS A 18 3.95 7.21 0.89
N PRO A 19 4.37 8.41 0.49
CA PRO A 19 5.50 9.20 0.97
C PRO A 19 5.13 10.13 2.15
N LEU A 20 3.96 9.95 2.78
CA LEU A 20 3.41 10.81 3.83
C LEU A 20 3.42 10.05 5.15
N SER A 21 4.57 10.03 5.84
CA SER A 21 4.76 9.27 7.06
C SER A 21 3.66 9.57 8.09
N GLY A 22 3.00 8.51 8.59
CA GLY A 22 1.92 8.62 9.57
C GLY A 22 0.54 9.01 9.01
N SER A 23 0.40 9.24 7.69
CA SER A 23 -0.91 9.55 7.08
C SER A 23 -1.82 8.33 7.05
N LYS A 24 -2.94 8.39 7.76
CA LYS A 24 -3.96 7.33 7.75
C LYS A 24 -4.67 7.22 6.41
N ALA A 25 -4.91 8.34 5.74
CA ALA A 25 -5.52 8.34 4.41
C ALA A 25 -4.63 7.60 3.42
N ARG A 26 -3.30 7.80 3.54
CA ARG A 26 -2.33 7.11 2.69
C ARG A 26 -2.21 5.62 3.04
N GLU A 27 -2.22 5.27 4.32
CA GLU A 27 -2.26 3.87 4.77
C GLU A 27 -3.48 3.13 4.22
N LEU A 28 -4.66 3.77 4.22
CA LEU A 28 -5.88 3.21 3.64
C LEU A 28 -5.78 2.95 2.13
N ASP A 29 -5.02 3.75 1.38
CA ASP A 29 -4.83 3.52 -0.05
C ASP A 29 -4.23 2.15 -0.34
N PHE A 30 -3.20 1.74 0.44
CA PHE A 30 -2.58 0.41 0.29
C PHE A 30 -3.57 -0.72 0.54
N TYR A 31 -4.46 -0.57 1.52
CA TYR A 31 -5.50 -1.57 1.80
C TYR A 31 -6.57 -1.60 0.71
N ASP A 32 -7.00 -0.45 0.20
CA ASP A 32 -8.01 -0.35 -0.86
C ASP A 32 -7.54 -1.04 -2.15
N VAL A 33 -6.27 -0.83 -2.51
CA VAL A 33 -5.71 -1.45 -3.71
C VAL A 33 -5.52 -2.96 -3.52
N PHE A 34 -5.10 -3.41 -2.34
CA PHE A 34 -5.01 -4.84 -2.05
C PHE A 34 -6.39 -5.52 -2.05
N ASP A 35 -7.41 -4.82 -1.58
CA ASP A 35 -8.79 -5.28 -1.66
C ASP A 35 -9.29 -5.37 -3.12
N GLU A 36 -8.87 -4.44 -3.99
CA GLU A 36 -9.11 -4.52 -5.44
C GLU A 36 -8.42 -5.74 -6.08
N VAL A 37 -7.21 -6.06 -5.65
CA VAL A 37 -6.51 -7.28 -6.12
C VAL A 37 -7.32 -8.53 -5.81
N ALA A 38 -7.89 -8.63 -4.59
CA ALA A 38 -8.76 -9.74 -4.22
C ALA A 38 -10.05 -9.76 -5.08
N ASP A 39 -10.68 -8.61 -5.31
CA ASP A 39 -11.86 -8.49 -6.17
C ASP A 39 -11.55 -8.92 -7.62
N ILE A 40 -10.39 -8.54 -8.16
CA ILE A 40 -9.91 -8.96 -9.48
C ILE A 40 -9.75 -10.48 -9.54
N ALA A 41 -9.08 -11.08 -8.56
CA ALA A 41 -8.84 -12.52 -8.51
C ALA A 41 -10.16 -13.31 -8.53
N VAL A 42 -11.16 -12.86 -7.77
CA VAL A 42 -12.50 -13.47 -7.73
C VAL A 42 -13.22 -13.28 -9.06
N ARG A 43 -13.19 -12.08 -9.64
CA ARG A 43 -13.83 -11.77 -10.91
C ARG A 43 -13.27 -12.58 -12.08
N GLU A 44 -11.94 -12.68 -12.16
CA GLU A 44 -11.24 -13.44 -13.20
C GLU A 44 -11.25 -14.95 -12.94
N ARG A 45 -11.74 -15.39 -11.77
CA ARG A 45 -11.84 -16.81 -11.36
C ARG A 45 -10.49 -17.53 -11.45
N VAL A 46 -9.43 -16.89 -11.00
CA VAL A 46 -8.09 -17.47 -11.03
C VAL A 46 -7.99 -18.72 -10.16
N ASP A 47 -7.06 -19.60 -10.48
CA ASP A 47 -6.82 -20.82 -9.69
C ASP A 47 -6.00 -20.55 -8.44
N ALA A 48 -5.15 -19.52 -8.46
CA ALA A 48 -4.41 -19.03 -7.31
C ALA A 48 -3.98 -17.57 -7.50
N VAL A 49 -3.78 -16.87 -6.39
CA VAL A 49 -3.00 -15.63 -6.33
C VAL A 49 -1.60 -15.99 -5.87
N ILE A 50 -0.57 -15.57 -6.61
CA ILE A 50 0.84 -15.70 -6.23
C ILE A 50 1.38 -14.33 -5.86
N HIS A 51 1.95 -14.19 -4.66
CA HIS A 51 2.52 -12.95 -4.16
C HIS A 51 4.04 -13.09 -3.96
N CYS A 52 4.80 -12.34 -4.75
CA CYS A 52 6.25 -12.46 -4.80
C CYS A 52 6.99 -11.54 -3.80
N GLY A 53 6.52 -11.49 -2.54
CA GLY A 53 7.19 -10.83 -1.42
C GLY A 53 6.85 -9.36 -1.21
N ASP A 54 7.28 -8.83 -0.07
CA ASP A 54 6.95 -7.50 0.44
C ASP A 54 5.43 -7.28 0.51
N LEU A 55 4.75 -8.23 1.19
CA LEU A 55 3.32 -8.12 1.48
C LEU A 55 3.07 -7.00 2.48
N PHE A 56 3.88 -6.93 3.53
CA PHE A 56 3.84 -5.88 4.53
C PHE A 56 4.96 -4.85 4.34
N ASP A 57 4.76 -3.62 4.80
CA ASP A 57 5.79 -2.56 4.76
C ASP A 57 6.88 -2.76 5.83
N ASN A 58 6.58 -3.54 6.86
CA ASN A 58 7.53 -3.93 7.90
C ASN A 58 7.13 -5.25 8.57
N TYR A 59 8.08 -5.88 9.25
CA TYR A 59 7.88 -7.18 9.91
C TYR A 59 7.04 -7.13 11.21
N GLU A 60 6.65 -5.94 11.67
CA GLU A 60 5.74 -5.70 12.79
C GLU A 60 4.48 -4.95 12.32
N PRO A 61 3.58 -5.57 11.56
CA PRO A 61 2.37 -4.91 11.09
C PRO A 61 1.44 -4.55 12.26
N SER A 62 0.77 -3.41 12.16
CA SER A 62 -0.21 -3.01 13.15
C SER A 62 -1.43 -3.96 13.17
N PRO A 63 -2.21 -4.01 14.28
CA PRO A 63 -3.48 -4.74 14.31
C PRO A 63 -4.45 -4.31 13.20
N ARG A 64 -4.44 -3.04 12.81
CA ARG A 64 -5.23 -2.51 11.68
C ARG A 64 -4.76 -3.13 10.37
N THR A 65 -3.45 -3.20 10.14
CA THR A 65 -2.87 -3.82 8.96
C THR A 65 -3.29 -5.28 8.83
N TYR A 66 -3.17 -6.06 9.91
CA TYR A 66 -3.66 -7.44 9.92
C TYR A 66 -5.15 -7.54 9.63
N TYR A 67 -5.96 -6.67 10.24
CA TYR A 67 -7.42 -6.67 10.01
C TYR A 67 -7.76 -6.51 8.53
N HIS A 68 -7.19 -5.50 7.86
CA HIS A 68 -7.45 -5.26 6.43
C HIS A 68 -6.91 -6.39 5.56
N THR A 69 -5.71 -6.88 5.84
CA THR A 69 -5.09 -8.00 5.11
C THR A 69 -5.95 -9.26 5.20
N VAL A 70 -6.31 -9.67 6.40
CA VAL A 70 -7.15 -10.88 6.62
C VAL A 70 -8.52 -10.70 5.99
N LYS A 71 -9.13 -9.50 6.06
CA LYS A 71 -10.42 -9.20 5.43
C LYS A 71 -10.38 -9.44 3.92
N SER A 72 -9.37 -8.93 3.22
CA SER A 72 -9.22 -9.11 1.78
C SER A 72 -8.89 -10.57 1.41
N LEU A 73 -8.00 -11.23 2.16
CA LEU A 73 -7.66 -12.64 1.93
C LEU A 73 -8.82 -13.60 2.20
N LYS A 74 -9.71 -13.28 3.14
CA LYS A 74 -10.95 -14.06 3.35
C LYS A 74 -11.87 -14.07 2.14
N LYS A 75 -11.87 -13.01 1.29
CA LYS A 75 -12.62 -13.03 0.02
C LYS A 75 -12.09 -14.12 -0.91
N LEU A 76 -10.76 -14.27 -1.00
CA LEU A 76 -10.11 -15.32 -1.78
C LEU A 76 -10.45 -16.70 -1.24
N SER A 77 -10.31 -16.89 0.07
CA SER A 77 -10.64 -18.16 0.73
C SER A 77 -12.10 -18.56 0.53
N ALA A 78 -13.04 -17.61 0.62
CA ALA A 78 -14.46 -17.84 0.37
C ALA A 78 -14.76 -18.23 -1.09
N ALA A 79 -13.93 -17.78 -2.04
CA ALA A 79 -14.00 -18.15 -3.45
C ALA A 79 -13.22 -19.44 -3.77
N GLY A 80 -12.58 -20.08 -2.78
CA GLY A 80 -11.73 -21.26 -2.97
C GLY A 80 -10.43 -20.96 -3.73
N ILE A 81 -9.95 -19.72 -3.68
CA ILE A 81 -8.72 -19.28 -4.35
C ILE A 81 -7.59 -19.22 -3.31
N PRO A 82 -6.58 -20.08 -3.37
CA PRO A 82 -5.44 -20.03 -2.48
C PRO A 82 -4.58 -18.78 -2.74
N PHE A 83 -4.11 -18.17 -1.65
CA PHE A 83 -3.11 -17.11 -1.67
C PHE A 83 -1.76 -17.70 -1.32
N LEU A 84 -0.85 -17.76 -2.29
CA LEU A 84 0.49 -18.34 -2.20
C LEU A 84 1.51 -17.22 -2.08
N VAL A 85 2.31 -17.18 -1.02
CA VAL A 85 3.21 -16.06 -0.74
C VAL A 85 4.62 -16.53 -0.38
N ILE A 86 5.62 -15.78 -0.85
CA ILE A 86 7.00 -15.86 -0.39
C ILE A 86 7.36 -14.60 0.39
N ALA A 87 8.35 -14.66 1.28
CA ALA A 87 8.78 -13.49 2.02
C ALA A 87 9.66 -12.57 1.15
N GLY A 88 9.36 -11.29 1.17
CA GLY A 88 10.26 -10.23 0.74
C GLY A 88 11.13 -9.73 1.88
N GLY A 89 11.93 -8.69 1.63
CA GLY A 89 12.84 -8.13 2.64
C GLY A 89 12.11 -7.50 3.82
N HIS A 90 10.97 -6.89 3.57
CA HIS A 90 10.11 -6.25 4.57
C HIS A 90 9.29 -7.24 5.41
N ASP A 91 9.07 -8.46 4.92
CA ASP A 91 8.35 -9.52 5.64
C ASP A 91 9.28 -10.32 6.59
N GLN A 92 10.60 -10.12 6.49
CA GLN A 92 11.57 -10.86 7.27
C GLN A 92 11.98 -10.10 8.53
N PRO A 93 11.90 -10.72 9.72
CA PRO A 93 12.34 -10.09 10.95
C PRO A 93 13.87 -9.93 10.95
N LYS A 94 14.35 -8.79 11.45
CA LYS A 94 15.80 -8.50 11.58
C LYS A 94 16.47 -9.20 12.77
N ARG A 95 15.69 -9.81 13.65
CA ARG A 95 16.10 -10.57 14.83
C ARG A 95 15.41 -11.93 14.83
N ALA A 96 15.66 -12.75 15.84
CA ALA A 96 15.04 -14.07 15.99
C ALA A 96 13.54 -13.98 16.37
N GLU A 97 12.77 -13.25 15.58
CA GLU A 97 11.34 -13.04 15.72
C GLU A 97 10.59 -13.81 14.63
N MET A 98 9.27 -13.88 14.75
CA MET A 98 8.43 -14.59 13.80
C MET A 98 8.05 -13.66 12.64
N SER A 99 8.13 -14.15 11.40
CA SER A 99 7.61 -13.41 10.23
C SER A 99 6.10 -13.17 10.35
N PRO A 100 5.59 -11.97 10.00
CA PRO A 100 4.17 -11.68 9.98
C PRO A 100 3.38 -12.59 9.05
N LEU A 101 4.01 -13.16 8.03
CA LEU A 101 3.36 -14.12 7.12
C LEU A 101 2.91 -15.39 7.84
N LYS A 102 3.60 -15.81 8.91
CA LYS A 102 3.22 -16.97 9.72
C LYS A 102 1.87 -16.78 10.42
N VAL A 103 1.54 -15.55 10.80
CA VAL A 103 0.22 -15.23 11.37
C VAL A 103 -0.89 -15.48 10.36
N LEU A 104 -0.68 -15.10 9.09
CA LEU A 104 -1.66 -15.34 8.02
C LEU A 104 -1.81 -16.83 7.68
N GLU A 105 -0.72 -17.59 7.76
CA GLU A 105 -0.73 -19.03 7.58
C GLU A 105 -1.51 -19.73 8.70
N GLU A 106 -1.26 -19.35 9.96
CA GLU A 106 -1.94 -19.91 11.13
C GLU A 106 -3.45 -19.60 11.13
N VAL A 107 -3.82 -18.40 10.68
CA VAL A 107 -5.23 -18.02 10.47
C VAL A 107 -5.88 -18.76 9.30
N GLY A 108 -5.07 -19.43 8.46
CA GLY A 108 -5.55 -20.24 7.33
C GLY A 108 -5.98 -19.44 6.09
N VAL A 109 -5.51 -18.16 5.96
CA VAL A 109 -5.85 -17.31 4.80
C VAL A 109 -4.73 -17.19 3.78
N ALA A 110 -3.54 -17.71 4.09
CA ALA A 110 -2.39 -17.76 3.18
C ALA A 110 -1.64 -19.08 3.30
N LYS A 111 -0.94 -19.47 2.25
CA LYS A 111 0.06 -20.55 2.25
C LYS A 111 1.43 -19.94 2.01
N VAL A 112 2.29 -20.00 3.02
CA VAL A 112 3.64 -19.48 2.95
C VAL A 112 4.55 -20.51 2.31
N LEU A 113 5.13 -20.18 1.15
CA LEU A 113 5.95 -21.12 0.38
C LEU A 113 7.44 -21.05 0.76
N ALA A 114 7.94 -19.87 1.10
CA ALA A 114 9.32 -19.68 1.53
C ALA A 114 9.45 -18.42 2.40
N LEU A 115 10.21 -18.52 3.50
CA LEU A 115 10.47 -17.41 4.43
C LEU A 115 11.92 -16.95 4.41
N SER A 116 12.85 -17.84 4.70
CA SER A 116 14.28 -17.55 4.88
C SER A 116 15.18 -18.37 3.98
N GLU A 117 14.67 -19.42 3.37
CA GLU A 117 15.41 -20.31 2.47
C GLU A 117 14.53 -20.72 1.29
N PRO A 118 15.11 -21.02 0.12
CA PRO A 118 14.39 -21.53 -1.01
C PRO A 118 13.73 -22.88 -0.71
N ALA A 119 12.53 -23.05 -1.26
CA ALA A 119 11.75 -24.29 -1.14
C ALA A 119 11.12 -24.69 -2.48
N THR A 120 10.76 -25.95 -2.58
CA THR A 120 10.09 -26.50 -3.78
C THR A 120 8.78 -27.13 -3.35
N HIS A 121 7.70 -26.80 -4.05
CA HIS A 121 6.35 -27.25 -3.77
C HIS A 121 5.67 -27.80 -5.01
N VAL A 122 4.79 -28.78 -4.82
CA VAL A 122 3.73 -29.11 -5.76
C VAL A 122 2.41 -28.74 -5.10
N VAL A 123 1.66 -27.86 -5.72
CA VAL A 123 0.40 -27.33 -5.18
C VAL A 123 -0.74 -27.84 -6.03
N SER A 124 -1.69 -28.53 -5.40
CA SER A 124 -2.93 -28.94 -6.05
C SER A 124 -3.87 -27.73 -6.13
N LEU A 125 -4.22 -27.34 -7.34
CA LEU A 125 -5.16 -26.29 -7.67
C LEU A 125 -6.43 -26.90 -8.26
N ARG A 126 -7.50 -26.11 -8.35
CA ARG A 126 -8.76 -26.55 -8.95
C ARG A 126 -8.57 -27.13 -10.37
N SER A 127 -7.66 -26.53 -11.15
CA SER A 127 -7.42 -26.90 -12.56
C SER A 127 -6.27 -27.88 -12.78
N GLY A 128 -5.61 -28.36 -11.73
CA GLY A 128 -4.49 -29.31 -11.80
C GLY A 128 -3.35 -28.95 -10.85
N GLU A 129 -2.22 -29.61 -11.03
CA GLU A 129 -1.04 -29.39 -10.18
C GLU A 129 -0.12 -28.31 -10.78
N LEU A 130 0.44 -27.49 -9.89
CA LEU A 130 1.44 -26.48 -10.20
C LEU A 130 2.70 -26.72 -9.37
N GLY A 131 3.81 -26.92 -10.04
CA GLY A 131 5.13 -26.96 -9.42
C GLY A 131 5.68 -25.56 -9.21
N ILE A 132 6.18 -25.26 -8.03
CA ILE A 132 6.69 -23.94 -7.65
C ILE A 132 8.07 -24.09 -7.02
N THR A 133 9.08 -23.43 -7.59
CA THR A 133 10.32 -23.12 -6.90
C THR A 133 10.14 -21.74 -6.25
N ALA A 134 10.17 -21.66 -4.94
CA ALA A 134 9.94 -20.46 -4.15
C ALA A 134 11.28 -19.96 -3.57
N VAL A 135 11.65 -18.73 -3.89
CA VAL A 135 12.92 -18.12 -3.47
C VAL A 135 12.62 -16.80 -2.75
N PRO A 136 12.70 -16.75 -1.41
CA PRO A 136 12.43 -15.54 -0.66
C PRO A 136 13.57 -14.52 -0.86
N TYR A 137 13.39 -13.32 -0.34
CA TYR A 137 14.47 -12.33 -0.34
C TYR A 137 15.70 -12.82 0.45
N SER A 138 16.86 -12.49 -0.06
CA SER A 138 18.15 -12.59 0.63
C SER A 138 19.05 -11.48 0.11
N PRO A 139 19.96 -10.92 0.91
CA PRO A 139 20.94 -9.97 0.39
C PRO A 139 21.74 -10.57 -0.77
N PRO A 140 22.16 -9.75 -1.77
CA PRO A 140 22.80 -10.23 -2.99
C PRO A 140 24.02 -11.14 -2.74
N ASN A 141 24.81 -10.85 -1.71
CA ASN A 141 25.99 -11.64 -1.33
C ASN A 141 25.65 -13.05 -0.83
N ALA A 142 24.49 -13.24 -0.21
CA ALA A 142 24.03 -14.54 0.26
C ALA A 142 23.23 -15.29 -0.81
N PHE A 143 22.54 -14.58 -1.69
CA PHE A 143 21.69 -15.15 -2.75
C PHE A 143 22.43 -16.09 -3.69
N GLY A 144 23.68 -15.76 -4.07
CA GLY A 144 24.52 -16.61 -4.92
C GLY A 144 24.71 -18.03 -4.40
N GLY A 145 24.69 -18.23 -3.07
CA GLY A 145 24.76 -19.55 -2.44
C GLY A 145 23.54 -20.45 -2.68
N TRP A 146 22.42 -19.88 -3.11
CA TRP A 146 21.18 -20.62 -3.38
C TRP A 146 21.03 -21.03 -4.84
N VAL A 147 21.52 -20.22 -5.77
CA VAL A 147 21.27 -20.38 -7.22
C VAL A 147 21.60 -21.78 -7.72
N GLY A 148 22.77 -22.30 -7.36
CA GLY A 148 23.19 -23.67 -7.74
C GLY A 148 22.46 -24.81 -7.02
N LYS A 149 21.67 -24.50 -5.98
CA LYS A 149 20.95 -25.47 -5.13
C LYS A 149 19.44 -25.47 -5.39
N LEU A 150 18.93 -24.59 -6.25
CA LEU A 150 17.51 -24.53 -6.57
C LEU A 150 17.04 -25.84 -7.15
N LYS A 151 16.07 -26.46 -6.49
CA LYS A 151 15.42 -27.68 -6.97
C LYS A 151 14.20 -27.32 -7.81
N ARG A 152 13.98 -28.06 -8.88
CA ARG A 152 12.78 -27.93 -9.70
C ARG A 152 11.74 -28.94 -9.27
N PRO A 153 10.48 -28.53 -9.24
CA PRO A 153 9.40 -29.46 -8.93
C PRO A 153 9.21 -30.47 -10.08
N GLU A 154 8.83 -31.69 -9.72
CA GLU A 154 8.36 -32.67 -10.66
C GLU A 154 6.87 -32.47 -10.91
N SER A 155 6.53 -31.60 -11.85
CA SER A 155 5.16 -31.25 -12.22
C SER A 155 5.08 -30.92 -13.71
N GLY A 156 3.89 -31.05 -14.29
CA GLY A 156 3.64 -30.74 -15.69
C GLY A 156 3.76 -29.25 -16.01
N ARG A 157 3.44 -28.37 -15.05
CA ARG A 157 3.64 -26.91 -15.13
C ARG A 157 4.52 -26.47 -13.99
N LYS A 158 5.51 -25.62 -14.30
CA LYS A 158 6.53 -25.19 -13.35
C LYS A 158 6.73 -23.68 -13.39
N ILE A 159 6.68 -23.04 -12.24
CA ILE A 159 7.00 -21.64 -12.12
C ILE A 159 8.12 -21.41 -11.11
N LEU A 160 8.88 -20.33 -11.33
CA LEU A 160 9.78 -19.77 -10.33
C LEU A 160 9.10 -18.54 -9.73
N MET A 161 8.96 -18.50 -8.42
CA MET A 161 8.61 -17.30 -7.65
C MET A 161 9.85 -16.81 -6.92
N ALA A 162 10.26 -15.57 -7.11
CA ALA A 162 11.42 -15.02 -6.41
C ALA A 162 11.26 -13.54 -6.05
N HIS A 163 11.75 -13.15 -4.86
CA HIS A 163 11.83 -11.75 -4.47
C HIS A 163 13.28 -11.27 -4.61
N MET A 164 13.61 -10.65 -5.73
CA MET A 164 14.98 -10.32 -6.09
C MET A 164 15.09 -9.30 -7.23
N MET A 165 16.27 -8.70 -7.37
CA MET A 165 16.62 -7.85 -8.49
C MET A 165 17.46 -8.61 -9.53
N LEU A 166 17.03 -8.61 -10.79
CA LEU A 166 17.79 -9.22 -11.89
C LEU A 166 19.01 -8.37 -12.29
N LYS A 167 20.12 -9.02 -12.60
CA LYS A 167 21.32 -8.36 -13.14
C LYS A 167 21.06 -7.67 -14.49
N GLU A 168 20.12 -8.18 -15.27
CA GLU A 168 19.70 -7.60 -16.56
C GLU A 168 19.07 -6.21 -16.44
N LEU A 169 18.64 -5.79 -15.25
CA LEU A 169 18.14 -4.43 -15.01
C LEU A 169 19.26 -3.39 -14.84
N ASN A 170 20.51 -3.82 -14.70
CA ASN A 170 21.68 -2.95 -14.47
C ASN A 170 21.51 -1.97 -13.31
N LEU A 171 20.83 -2.42 -12.27
CA LEU A 171 20.57 -1.66 -11.05
C LEU A 171 21.54 -2.08 -9.93
N PRO A 172 21.84 -1.20 -8.96
CA PRO A 172 22.54 -1.58 -7.74
C PRO A 172 21.82 -2.75 -7.04
N GLU A 173 22.57 -3.52 -6.26
CA GLU A 173 22.00 -4.62 -5.46
C GLU A 173 21.38 -5.78 -6.28
N SER A 174 21.82 -5.96 -7.52
CA SER A 174 21.37 -7.09 -8.33
C SER A 174 21.81 -8.43 -7.73
N HIS A 175 20.90 -9.42 -7.76
CA HIS A 175 21.08 -10.72 -7.11
C HIS A 175 21.63 -11.79 -8.06
N ALA A 176 20.92 -12.07 -9.14
CA ALA A 176 21.27 -13.10 -10.10
C ALA A 176 20.83 -12.72 -11.52
N SER A 177 21.46 -13.35 -12.52
CA SER A 177 21.02 -13.28 -13.92
C SER A 177 19.97 -14.37 -14.23
N LEU A 178 19.30 -14.22 -15.36
CA LEU A 178 18.37 -15.23 -15.88
C LEU A 178 19.05 -16.56 -16.19
N ASP A 179 20.31 -16.52 -16.62
CA ASP A 179 21.08 -17.72 -16.92
C ASP A 179 21.48 -18.46 -15.63
N GLU A 180 21.89 -17.73 -14.59
CA GLU A 180 22.18 -18.30 -13.26
C GLU A 180 20.92 -18.97 -12.65
N LEU A 181 19.74 -18.37 -12.82
CA LEU A 181 18.45 -18.92 -12.37
C LEU A 181 17.96 -20.09 -13.23
N LYS A 182 18.58 -20.34 -14.40
CA LYS A 182 18.08 -21.26 -15.42
C LYS A 182 16.60 -21.02 -15.75
N ALA A 183 16.27 -19.75 -15.96
CA ALA A 183 14.89 -19.26 -16.14
C ALA A 183 14.14 -19.97 -17.25
N VAL A 184 14.83 -20.41 -18.31
CA VAL A 184 14.24 -21.13 -19.45
C VAL A 184 13.70 -22.53 -19.12
N GLU A 185 14.01 -23.07 -17.96
CA GLU A 185 13.52 -24.36 -17.50
C GLU A 185 12.17 -24.28 -16.79
N TYR A 186 11.61 -23.07 -16.67
CA TYR A 186 10.27 -22.79 -16.12
C TYR A 186 9.30 -22.33 -17.21
N ASP A 187 8.02 -22.58 -17.03
CA ASP A 187 6.97 -22.06 -17.92
C ASP A 187 6.73 -20.56 -17.69
N TYR A 188 7.01 -20.08 -16.46
CA TYR A 188 6.85 -18.68 -16.06
C TYR A 188 7.76 -18.34 -14.89
N VAL A 189 8.32 -17.12 -14.89
CA VAL A 189 9.14 -16.58 -13.80
C VAL A 189 8.43 -15.36 -13.22
N ALA A 190 7.96 -15.50 -11.99
CA ALA A 190 7.27 -14.47 -11.21
C ALA A 190 8.25 -13.79 -10.25
N LEU A 191 8.47 -12.49 -10.40
CA LEU A 191 9.44 -11.72 -9.63
C LEU A 191 8.78 -10.58 -8.86
N GLY A 192 9.32 -10.27 -7.67
CA GLY A 192 9.06 -9.08 -6.88
C GLY A 192 10.36 -8.34 -6.57
N HIS A 193 10.29 -7.26 -5.76
CA HIS A 193 11.36 -6.36 -5.37
C HIS A 193 11.54 -5.13 -6.28
N TYR A 194 11.27 -5.24 -7.57
CA TYR A 194 11.32 -4.11 -8.49
C TYR A 194 9.93 -3.49 -8.62
N HIS A 195 9.75 -2.30 -8.07
CA HIS A 195 8.45 -1.64 -7.97
C HIS A 195 7.87 -1.14 -9.31
N MET A 196 8.69 -1.17 -10.38
CA MET A 196 8.23 -0.79 -11.72
C MET A 196 7.77 -2.01 -12.48
N ARG A 197 6.68 -1.88 -13.26
CA ARG A 197 6.25 -2.93 -14.17
C ARG A 197 7.34 -3.21 -15.22
N TYR A 198 7.78 -4.46 -15.27
CA TYR A 198 8.77 -4.88 -16.25
C TYR A 198 8.51 -6.31 -16.69
N SER A 199 8.69 -6.58 -17.97
CA SER A 199 8.64 -7.94 -18.48
C SER A 199 9.63 -8.14 -19.61
N ILE A 200 10.26 -9.30 -19.62
CA ILE A 200 11.15 -9.79 -20.66
C ILE A 200 10.79 -11.22 -20.97
N ARG A 201 11.15 -11.72 -22.15
CA ARG A 201 11.00 -13.11 -22.52
C ARG A 201 12.36 -13.71 -22.81
N ARG A 202 12.65 -14.87 -22.23
CA ARG A 202 13.82 -15.67 -22.57
C ARG A 202 13.36 -16.97 -23.21
N ASN A 203 13.63 -17.16 -24.51
CA ASN A 203 12.99 -18.20 -25.32
C ASN A 203 11.45 -18.10 -25.22
N SER A 204 10.78 -19.17 -24.79
CA SER A 204 9.32 -19.20 -24.58
C SER A 204 8.87 -18.76 -23.18
N THR A 205 9.80 -18.55 -22.23
CA THR A 205 9.50 -18.25 -20.83
C THR A 205 9.32 -16.75 -20.60
N PRO A 206 8.14 -16.28 -20.19
CA PRO A 206 7.99 -14.90 -19.70
C PRO A 206 8.58 -14.74 -18.29
N ILE A 207 9.30 -13.64 -18.09
CA ILE A 207 9.87 -13.20 -16.82
C ILE A 207 9.25 -11.85 -16.49
N VAL A 208 8.60 -11.74 -15.34
CA VAL A 208 7.68 -10.63 -15.05
C VAL A 208 7.88 -10.08 -13.66
N TYR A 209 7.99 -8.76 -13.57
CA TYR A 209 7.74 -7.94 -12.39
C TYR A 209 6.42 -7.21 -12.60
N PRO A 210 5.38 -7.43 -11.79
CA PRO A 210 4.13 -6.65 -11.91
C PRO A 210 4.32 -5.20 -11.44
N GLY A 211 5.33 -4.94 -10.62
CA GLY A 211 5.55 -3.71 -9.89
C GLY A 211 4.78 -3.66 -8.58
N SER A 212 4.96 -2.60 -7.82
CA SER A 212 4.19 -2.34 -6.60
C SER A 212 2.75 -1.97 -6.93
N THR A 213 1.83 -2.31 -6.04
CA THR A 213 0.40 -1.99 -6.23
C THR A 213 0.07 -0.53 -5.95
N GLU A 214 0.90 0.16 -5.17
CA GLU A 214 0.85 1.60 -4.86
C GLU A 214 2.20 2.26 -5.07
N ALA A 215 2.20 3.51 -5.52
CA ALA A 215 3.42 4.31 -5.60
C ALA A 215 3.91 4.69 -4.20
N GLN A 216 5.20 4.56 -3.94
CA GLN A 216 5.79 4.90 -2.65
C GLN A 216 6.62 6.18 -2.70
N ASP A 217 7.14 6.54 -3.87
CA ASP A 217 7.92 7.76 -4.05
C ASP A 217 7.68 8.41 -5.43
N LYS A 218 8.32 9.56 -5.64
CA LYS A 218 8.25 10.34 -6.89
C LYS A 218 8.67 9.54 -8.13
N ARG A 219 9.65 8.63 -8.01
CA ARG A 219 10.16 7.86 -9.17
C ARG A 219 9.10 6.92 -9.73
N GLU A 220 8.16 6.54 -8.89
CA GLU A 220 7.03 5.68 -9.26
C GLU A 220 5.78 6.47 -9.70
N ALA A 221 5.83 7.81 -9.67
CA ALA A 221 4.67 8.69 -9.88
C ALA A 221 4.06 8.60 -11.29
N SER A 222 4.85 8.33 -12.30
CA SER A 222 4.42 8.27 -13.70
C SER A 222 3.82 6.94 -14.12
N ASP A 223 3.98 5.90 -13.29
CA ASP A 223 3.51 4.55 -13.62
C ASP A 223 2.07 4.32 -13.20
N GLU A 224 1.31 3.76 -14.14
CA GLU A 224 0.06 3.13 -13.82
C GLU A 224 0.32 1.80 -13.11
N ARG A 225 -0.55 1.41 -12.17
CA ARG A 225 -0.38 0.19 -11.39
C ARG A 225 -1.12 -0.98 -12.03
N PHE A 226 -0.48 -2.16 -11.99
CA PHE A 226 -1.00 -3.35 -12.64
C PHE A 226 -0.77 -4.60 -11.79
N VAL A 227 -1.54 -5.63 -12.11
CA VAL A 227 -1.26 -7.02 -11.74
C VAL A 227 -1.16 -7.85 -13.02
N ALA A 228 -0.42 -8.95 -12.98
CA ALA A 228 -0.28 -9.82 -14.15
C ALA A 228 -1.22 -11.02 -14.06
N LEU A 229 -2.13 -11.16 -15.02
CA LEU A 229 -2.93 -12.37 -15.22
C LEU A 229 -2.14 -13.33 -16.12
N VAL A 230 -1.84 -14.50 -15.59
CA VAL A 230 -0.94 -15.49 -16.24
C VAL A 230 -1.72 -16.74 -16.57
N ASP A 231 -1.89 -17.01 -17.85
CA ASP A 231 -2.53 -18.23 -18.36
C ASP A 231 -1.47 -19.26 -18.75
N LEU A 232 -1.44 -20.37 -18.00
CA LEU A 232 -0.56 -21.51 -18.23
C LEU A 232 -1.29 -22.67 -18.96
N SER A 233 -2.46 -22.46 -19.51
CA SER A 233 -3.24 -23.51 -20.21
C SER A 233 -2.68 -23.88 -21.56
N THR A 234 -1.95 -22.97 -22.21
CA THR A 234 -1.31 -23.17 -23.52
C THR A 234 0.14 -23.61 -23.37
N ARG A 235 0.76 -24.07 -24.47
CA ARG A 235 2.15 -24.53 -24.46
C ARG A 235 3.09 -23.47 -23.88
N GLU A 236 2.91 -22.23 -24.26
CA GLU A 236 3.64 -21.08 -23.74
C GLU A 236 2.74 -20.27 -22.81
N ALA A 237 3.27 -19.76 -21.73
CA ALA A 237 2.55 -18.89 -20.83
C ALA A 237 2.16 -17.56 -21.52
N VAL A 238 0.89 -17.18 -21.34
CA VAL A 238 0.35 -15.90 -21.83
C VAL A 238 0.17 -14.97 -20.63
N VAL A 239 0.69 -13.76 -20.76
CA VAL A 239 0.61 -12.73 -19.71
C VAL A 239 -0.26 -11.58 -20.19
N SER A 240 -1.28 -11.25 -19.43
CA SER A 240 -2.16 -10.10 -19.63
C SER A 240 -2.06 -9.15 -18.45
N TRP A 241 -2.01 -7.84 -18.74
CA TRP A 241 -1.90 -6.80 -17.70
C TRP A 241 -3.29 -6.28 -17.32
N LEU A 242 -3.64 -6.41 -16.04
CA LEU A 242 -4.87 -5.86 -15.50
C LEU A 242 -4.52 -4.60 -14.71
N LYS A 243 -5.07 -3.47 -15.17
CA LYS A 243 -4.83 -2.17 -14.55
C LYS A 243 -5.61 -2.06 -13.25
N LEU A 244 -4.93 -1.60 -12.20
CA LEU A 244 -5.54 -1.20 -10.94
C LEU A 244 -6.18 0.18 -11.08
N SER A 245 -7.23 0.43 -10.31
CA SER A 245 -8.03 1.67 -10.37
C SER A 245 -8.08 2.42 -9.04
N ARG A 246 -7.84 1.73 -7.92
CA ARG A 246 -7.99 2.30 -6.57
C ARG A 246 -6.69 2.91 -6.03
N PHE A 247 -5.59 2.89 -6.78
CA PHE A 247 -4.34 3.50 -6.36
C PHE A 247 -4.42 5.04 -6.35
N ARG A 248 -3.60 5.69 -5.52
CA ARG A 248 -3.53 7.15 -5.48
C ARG A 248 -2.54 7.68 -6.51
N ARG A 249 -2.99 8.66 -7.29
CA ARG A 249 -2.12 9.31 -8.26
C ARG A 249 -1.12 10.25 -7.59
N PHE A 250 0.12 10.17 -8.06
CA PHE A 250 1.13 11.17 -7.82
C PHE A 250 1.23 12.05 -9.06
N VAL A 251 1.31 13.34 -8.85
CA VAL A 251 1.46 14.31 -9.93
C VAL A 251 2.76 15.06 -9.72
N VAL A 252 3.65 15.00 -10.70
CA VAL A 252 4.94 15.68 -10.66
C VAL A 252 4.90 16.90 -11.59
N MET A 253 5.19 18.07 -11.04
CA MET A 253 5.32 19.33 -11.75
C MET A 253 6.77 19.80 -11.69
N GLU A 254 7.55 19.44 -12.70
CA GLU A 254 8.97 19.82 -12.80
C GLU A 254 9.15 21.15 -13.51
N GLY A 255 10.25 21.84 -13.20
CA GLY A 255 10.66 23.07 -13.89
C GLY A 255 9.73 24.26 -13.63
N ILE A 256 9.12 24.33 -12.45
CA ILE A 256 8.30 25.48 -12.05
C ILE A 256 9.22 26.70 -11.84
N ARG A 257 8.90 27.84 -12.46
CA ARG A 257 9.72 29.04 -12.38
C ARG A 257 9.30 29.97 -11.25
N ASP A 258 8.00 30.13 -11.07
CA ASP A 258 7.42 31.06 -10.11
C ASP A 258 5.98 30.66 -9.70
N LEU A 259 5.37 31.42 -8.79
CA LEU A 259 4.00 31.17 -8.34
C LEU A 259 2.97 31.26 -9.48
N GLY A 260 3.16 32.19 -10.43
CA GLY A 260 2.26 32.32 -11.57
C GLY A 260 2.32 31.12 -12.52
N ASP A 261 3.51 30.54 -12.72
CA ASP A 261 3.66 29.30 -13.48
C ASP A 261 3.00 28.11 -12.75
N LEU A 262 3.19 28.02 -11.44
CA LEU A 262 2.53 27.04 -10.59
C LEU A 262 1.01 27.13 -10.71
N ASP A 263 0.42 28.32 -10.58
CA ASP A 263 -1.04 28.52 -10.68
C ASP A 263 -1.61 28.10 -12.03
N ARG A 264 -0.91 28.41 -13.14
CA ARG A 264 -1.34 27.98 -14.48
C ARG A 264 -1.36 26.45 -14.61
N ARG A 265 -0.39 25.74 -14.00
CA ARG A 265 -0.34 24.28 -14.05
C ARG A 265 -1.35 23.63 -13.10
N LEU A 266 -1.53 24.22 -11.92
CA LEU A 266 -2.55 23.79 -10.94
C LEU A 266 -3.97 23.94 -11.51
N ALA A 267 -4.25 24.98 -12.30
CA ALA A 267 -5.55 25.16 -12.93
C ALA A 267 -5.91 24.00 -13.88
N LYS A 268 -4.91 23.41 -14.55
CA LYS A 268 -5.09 22.22 -15.39
C LYS A 268 -5.31 20.95 -14.56
N LEU A 269 -4.67 20.88 -13.38
CA LEU A 269 -4.81 19.73 -12.46
C LEU A 269 -6.24 19.63 -11.92
N VAL A 270 -6.83 20.75 -11.52
CA VAL A 270 -8.19 20.81 -10.92
C VAL A 270 -9.26 20.29 -11.88
N THR A 271 -9.04 20.40 -13.18
CA THR A 271 -10.00 19.93 -14.19
C THR A 271 -9.82 18.46 -14.60
N GLY A 272 -8.70 17.83 -14.24
CA GLY A 272 -8.34 16.49 -14.71
C GLY A 272 -8.39 15.35 -13.68
N VAL A 273 -8.67 15.63 -12.41
CA VAL A 273 -8.61 14.61 -11.33
C VAL A 273 -10.01 14.08 -11.00
N GLY A 274 -10.40 13.00 -11.67
CA GLY A 274 -11.52 12.16 -11.22
C GLY A 274 -11.02 11.08 -10.26
N GLY A 275 -11.59 10.96 -9.05
CA GLY A 275 -11.22 9.95 -8.08
C GLY A 275 -10.58 10.50 -6.80
N LYS A 276 -9.64 9.74 -6.19
CA LYS A 276 -8.92 10.14 -4.96
C LYS A 276 -8.08 11.39 -5.20
N SER A 277 -8.02 12.29 -4.21
CA SER A 277 -7.14 13.48 -4.22
C SER A 277 -5.68 13.07 -4.46
N ALA A 278 -4.98 13.72 -5.38
CA ALA A 278 -3.60 13.37 -5.73
C ALA A 278 -2.59 13.80 -4.66
N ILE A 279 -1.40 13.18 -4.65
CA ILE A 279 -0.22 13.72 -4.00
C ILE A 279 0.57 14.50 -5.04
N LEU A 280 0.96 15.72 -4.71
CA LEU A 280 1.61 16.64 -5.64
C LEU A 280 3.10 16.85 -5.30
N TYR A 281 3.97 16.65 -6.26
CA TYR A 281 5.38 17.03 -6.20
C TYR A 281 5.59 18.27 -7.07
N VAL A 282 6.13 19.34 -6.47
CA VAL A 282 6.41 20.60 -7.17
C VAL A 282 7.90 20.89 -7.09
N GLU A 283 8.55 20.91 -8.25
CA GLU A 283 9.98 21.13 -8.40
C GLU A 283 10.25 22.45 -9.10
N PHE A 284 10.86 23.35 -8.39
CA PHE A 284 11.26 24.64 -8.93
C PHE A 284 12.59 24.52 -9.68
N SER A 285 12.70 25.19 -10.83
CA SER A 285 13.95 25.24 -11.62
C SER A 285 14.98 26.21 -11.04
N GLU A 286 14.55 27.13 -10.19
CA GLU A 286 15.39 28.17 -9.59
C GLU A 286 15.17 28.25 -8.06
N PRO A 287 16.14 28.82 -7.31
CA PRO A 287 15.99 29.03 -5.88
C PRO A 287 14.77 29.90 -5.54
N VAL A 288 13.93 29.44 -4.65
CA VAL A 288 12.73 30.14 -4.20
C VAL A 288 13.05 31.06 -3.04
N LYS A 289 12.84 32.37 -3.23
CA LYS A 289 13.10 33.39 -2.19
C LYS A 289 12.02 33.47 -1.10
N ARG A 290 10.76 33.17 -1.45
CA ARG A 290 9.61 33.24 -0.52
C ARG A 290 8.70 32.04 -0.74
N TRP A 291 8.65 31.17 0.25
CA TRP A 291 7.82 29.97 0.23
C TRP A 291 6.37 30.20 0.70
N ASP A 292 6.11 31.28 1.44
CA ASP A 292 4.83 31.49 2.13
C ASP A 292 3.63 31.56 1.18
N GLY A 293 3.76 32.28 0.07
CA GLY A 293 2.71 32.37 -0.95
C GLY A 293 2.43 31.03 -1.62
N ILE A 294 3.50 30.25 -1.92
CA ILE A 294 3.40 28.93 -2.52
C ILE A 294 2.70 27.96 -1.56
N ARG A 295 3.17 27.92 -0.31
CA ARG A 295 2.58 27.07 0.73
C ARG A 295 1.13 27.43 1.01
N SER A 296 0.81 28.72 1.11
CA SER A 296 -0.58 29.19 1.31
C SER A 296 -1.50 28.68 0.20
N ARG A 297 -1.05 28.76 -1.05
CA ARG A 297 -1.78 28.30 -2.22
C ARG A 297 -2.01 26.78 -2.20
N LEU A 298 -0.98 25.99 -1.93
CA LEU A 298 -1.06 24.54 -1.87
C LEU A 298 -1.90 24.05 -0.68
N ASN A 299 -1.76 24.70 0.48
CA ASN A 299 -2.58 24.41 1.66
C ASN A 299 -4.07 24.70 1.42
N GLU A 300 -4.40 25.70 0.60
CA GLU A 300 -5.77 25.91 0.16
C GLU A 300 -6.31 24.72 -0.64
N LEU A 301 -5.50 24.16 -1.55
CA LEU A 301 -5.90 22.97 -2.33
C LEU A 301 -6.06 21.74 -1.45
N VAL A 302 -5.22 21.55 -0.43
CA VAL A 302 -5.39 20.47 0.56
C VAL A 302 -6.70 20.65 1.33
N ARG A 303 -6.97 21.84 1.86
CA ARG A 303 -8.22 22.14 2.59
C ARG A 303 -9.47 21.91 1.73
N ARG A 304 -9.39 22.15 0.43
CA ARG A 304 -10.47 21.92 -0.52
C ARG A 304 -10.58 20.45 -0.99
N GLY A 305 -9.69 19.57 -0.52
CA GLY A 305 -9.65 18.16 -0.91
C GLY A 305 -9.24 17.92 -2.38
N VAL A 306 -8.68 18.92 -3.06
CA VAL A 306 -8.20 18.80 -4.45
C VAL A 306 -6.96 17.92 -4.53
N ILE A 307 -6.04 18.12 -3.58
CA ILE A 307 -4.87 17.27 -3.37
C ILE A 307 -4.89 16.75 -1.92
N LEU A 308 -4.32 15.57 -1.69
CA LEU A 308 -4.17 15.03 -0.35
C LEU A 308 -3.05 15.76 0.39
N ASN A 309 -1.91 15.91 -0.26
CA ASN A 309 -0.73 16.59 0.28
C ASN A 309 0.23 16.97 -0.85
N TYR A 310 1.33 17.64 -0.52
CA TYR A 310 2.34 18.04 -1.49
C TYR A 310 3.76 17.96 -0.93
N LYS A 311 4.75 17.81 -1.83
CA LYS A 311 6.17 17.95 -1.55
C LYS A 311 6.78 19.04 -2.43
N LEU A 312 7.70 19.85 -1.87
CA LEU A 312 8.35 20.96 -2.54
C LEU A 312 9.86 20.74 -2.62
N SER A 313 10.44 21.02 -3.77
CA SER A 313 11.89 21.05 -3.96
C SER A 313 12.33 22.24 -4.82
N ALA A 314 13.52 22.76 -4.58
CA ALA A 314 14.16 23.80 -5.39
C ALA A 314 15.69 23.68 -5.29
N PRO A 315 16.46 24.16 -6.28
CA PRO A 315 17.92 24.18 -6.21
C PRO A 315 18.41 24.95 -4.97
N GLY A 316 19.44 24.42 -4.29
CA GLY A 316 20.05 25.03 -3.11
C GLY A 316 19.26 24.91 -1.80
N VAL A 317 18.08 24.32 -1.84
CA VAL A 317 17.36 23.88 -0.63
C VAL A 317 17.69 22.41 -0.50
N ALA A 318 18.47 22.02 0.54
CA ALA A 318 18.53 20.63 0.94
C ALA A 318 17.10 20.12 1.04
N GLU A 319 16.81 18.90 0.53
CA GLU A 319 15.50 18.28 0.74
C GLU A 319 15.14 18.53 2.20
N SER A 320 14.24 19.47 2.42
CA SER A 320 13.88 19.84 3.76
C SER A 320 13.35 18.58 4.40
N GLU A 321 13.93 18.20 5.52
CA GLU A 321 13.44 17.16 6.41
C GLU A 321 11.93 17.07 6.26
N GLU A 322 11.43 15.85 6.02
CA GLU A 322 10.00 15.57 5.98
C GLU A 322 9.34 16.28 7.17
N ARG A 323 8.89 17.50 6.97
CA ARG A 323 7.88 18.02 7.86
C ARG A 323 6.69 17.13 7.58
N VAL A 324 6.42 16.23 8.50
CA VAL A 324 5.12 15.59 8.63
C VAL A 324 4.11 16.74 8.59
N TYR A 325 3.57 17.01 7.41
CA TYR A 325 2.38 17.81 7.35
C TYR A 325 1.33 16.90 7.98
N GLU A 326 0.93 17.24 9.20
CA GLU A 326 -0.27 16.68 9.80
C GLU A 326 -1.32 16.71 8.69
N ASP A 327 -1.89 15.55 8.44
CA ASP A 327 -2.95 15.40 7.47
C ASP A 327 -4.04 16.40 7.86
N LEU A 328 -4.13 17.50 7.13
CA LEU A 328 -5.10 18.56 7.44
C LEU A 328 -6.55 18.06 7.27
N SER A 329 -6.73 16.88 6.66
CA SER A 329 -8.00 16.14 6.66
C SER A 329 -8.23 15.42 7.99
N GLU A 330 -7.17 15.22 8.78
CA GLU A 330 -7.17 14.75 10.16
C GLU A 330 -6.30 15.71 11.00
N ALA A 331 -6.64 16.99 11.06
CA ALA A 331 -6.35 17.74 12.28
C ALA A 331 -6.83 16.83 13.41
N PRO A 332 -5.98 16.47 14.41
CA PRO A 332 -6.50 15.69 15.53
C PRO A 332 -7.74 16.42 15.93
N LEU A 333 -8.89 15.73 15.82
CA LEU A 333 -10.16 16.33 16.18
C LEU A 333 -9.88 16.93 17.53
N SER A 334 -9.73 18.23 17.62
CA SER A 334 -9.47 18.84 18.92
C SER A 334 -10.59 18.34 19.80
N LEU A 335 -10.32 18.11 21.07
CA LEU A 335 -11.38 17.67 21.97
C LEU A 335 -12.60 18.58 21.77
N GLU A 336 -12.34 19.86 21.50
CA GLU A 336 -13.33 20.85 21.16
C GLU A 336 -14.13 20.47 19.90
N SER A 337 -13.46 20.17 18.79
CA SER A 337 -14.16 19.85 17.52
C SER A 337 -15.00 18.57 17.63
N VAL A 338 -14.48 17.54 18.33
CA VAL A 338 -15.23 16.30 18.58
C VAL A 338 -16.47 16.58 19.42
N VAL A 339 -16.33 17.40 20.48
CA VAL A 339 -17.44 17.72 21.38
C VAL A 339 -18.48 18.59 20.66
N TYR A 340 -18.07 19.56 19.83
CA TYR A 340 -18.99 20.36 19.02
C TYR A 340 -19.75 19.52 18.00
N GLU A 341 -19.08 18.62 17.30
CA GLU A 341 -19.71 17.72 16.32
C GLU A 341 -20.68 16.71 16.98
N ALA A 342 -20.25 16.14 18.11
CA ALA A 342 -21.05 15.15 18.83
C ALA A 342 -22.27 15.75 19.52
N SER A 343 -22.19 17.00 20.02
CA SER A 343 -23.29 17.69 20.69
C SER A 343 -24.31 18.30 19.72
N GLY A 344 -23.86 18.73 18.53
CA GLY A 344 -24.70 19.41 17.53
C GLY A 344 -25.29 20.74 18.00
N ASP A 345 -24.92 21.23 19.19
CA ASP A 345 -25.36 22.50 19.77
C ASP A 345 -24.18 23.17 20.50
N PRO A 346 -23.81 24.42 20.12
CA PRO A 346 -22.67 25.11 20.68
C PRO A 346 -22.70 25.30 22.20
N GLU A 347 -23.86 25.58 22.78
CA GLU A 347 -24.00 25.80 24.24
C GLU A 347 -23.78 24.48 25.00
N VAL A 348 -24.29 23.37 24.47
CA VAL A 348 -24.06 22.03 25.03
C VAL A 348 -22.57 21.62 24.87
N ALA A 349 -21.94 21.96 23.74
CA ALA A 349 -20.52 21.69 23.52
C ALA A 349 -19.63 22.42 24.54
N GLU A 350 -19.87 23.71 24.76
CA GLU A 350 -19.09 24.51 25.73
C GLU A 350 -19.21 23.94 27.16
N LEU A 351 -20.41 23.57 27.57
CA LEU A 351 -20.64 22.95 28.86
C LEU A 351 -19.87 21.61 29.01
N LEU A 352 -19.96 20.74 28.01
CA LEU A 352 -19.23 19.47 28.01
C LEU A 352 -17.73 19.68 28.09
N LEU A 353 -17.18 20.66 27.36
CA LEU A 353 -15.78 21.02 27.43
C LEU A 353 -15.38 21.54 28.81
N GLU A 354 -16.21 22.32 29.45
CA GLU A 354 -15.99 22.84 30.81
C GLU A 354 -15.94 21.70 31.82
N ILE A 355 -16.88 20.77 31.79
CA ILE A 355 -16.88 19.55 32.59
C ILE A 355 -15.60 18.71 32.35
N ILE A 356 -15.23 18.50 31.10
CA ILE A 356 -14.03 17.71 30.74
C ILE A 356 -12.76 18.37 31.26
N ARG A 357 -12.63 19.70 31.14
CA ARG A 357 -11.47 20.47 31.66
C ARG A 357 -11.35 20.37 33.19
N ASN A 358 -12.46 20.29 33.87
CA ASN A 358 -12.55 20.25 35.36
C ASN A 358 -12.69 18.83 35.92
N ARG A 359 -12.59 17.77 35.09
CA ARG A 359 -12.82 16.35 35.49
C ARG A 359 -11.96 15.84 36.66
N GLY A 360 -10.86 16.54 37.00
CA GLY A 360 -9.99 16.22 38.12
C GLY A 360 -10.47 16.79 39.48
N SER A 361 -11.50 17.64 39.49
CA SER A 361 -12.05 18.26 40.68
C SER A 361 -13.55 18.01 40.77
N ARG A 362 -13.95 17.14 41.71
CA ARG A 362 -15.36 16.81 41.93
C ARG A 362 -16.20 18.05 42.30
N GLU A 363 -15.65 18.91 43.13
CA GLU A 363 -16.30 20.14 43.58
C GLU A 363 -16.53 21.12 42.41
N ALA A 364 -15.57 21.24 41.50
CA ALA A 364 -15.70 22.09 40.30
C ALA A 364 -16.78 21.53 39.35
N VAL A 365 -16.85 20.21 39.18
CA VAL A 365 -17.85 19.57 38.31
C VAL A 365 -19.26 19.69 38.93
N GLU A 366 -19.39 19.48 40.25
CA GLU A 366 -20.69 19.66 40.97
C GLU A 366 -21.22 21.08 40.81
N LYS A 367 -20.36 22.10 40.95
CA LYS A 367 -20.74 23.50 40.76
C LYS A 367 -21.21 23.77 39.31
N ILE A 368 -20.53 23.25 38.31
CA ILE A 368 -20.93 23.39 36.89
C ILE A 368 -22.31 22.72 36.66
N VAL A 369 -22.55 21.57 37.28
CA VAL A 369 -23.82 20.85 37.14
C VAL A 369 -24.95 21.62 37.85
N ASP A 370 -24.71 22.21 39.05
CA ASP A 370 -25.70 23.03 39.77
C ASP A 370 -26.07 24.28 38.96
N GLU A 371 -25.08 24.98 38.39
CA GLU A 371 -25.32 26.12 37.50
C GLU A 371 -26.09 25.71 36.23
N LEU A 372 -25.87 24.49 35.73
CA LEU A 372 -26.63 23.94 34.61
C LEU A 372 -28.09 23.74 34.94
N LEU A 373 -28.39 23.16 36.14
CA LEU A 373 -29.76 22.86 36.56
C LEU A 373 -30.62 24.11 36.69
N GLU A 374 -30.00 25.27 36.91
CA GLU A 374 -30.69 26.58 36.95
C GLU A 374 -31.01 27.08 35.49
N ARG A 375 -30.45 26.47 34.43
CA ARG A 375 -30.68 26.83 33.03
C ARG A 375 -31.69 25.90 32.38
N GLU A 376 -32.98 26.03 32.69
CA GLU A 376 -34.06 25.14 32.17
C GLU A 376 -33.98 24.87 30.67
N ARG A 377 -33.65 25.89 29.86
CA ARG A 377 -33.55 25.77 28.41
C ARG A 377 -32.38 24.87 27.93
N LEU A 378 -31.30 24.80 28.69
CA LEU A 378 -30.14 23.96 28.38
C LEU A 378 -30.40 22.51 28.81
N VAL A 379 -31.10 22.29 29.91
CA VAL A 379 -31.56 20.96 30.36
C VAL A 379 -32.47 20.32 29.32
N GLU A 380 -33.45 21.07 28.79
CA GLU A 380 -34.32 20.57 27.69
C GLU A 380 -33.55 20.18 26.42
N LYS A 381 -32.50 20.94 26.07
CA LYS A 381 -31.65 20.61 24.92
C LYS A 381 -30.90 19.29 25.14
N ILE A 382 -30.31 19.08 26.31
CA ILE A 382 -29.58 17.85 26.65
C ILE A 382 -30.54 16.66 26.67
N GLU A 383 -31.72 16.77 27.25
CA GLU A 383 -32.72 15.70 27.25
C GLU A 383 -33.14 15.30 25.84
N LYS A 384 -33.32 16.27 24.93
CA LYS A 384 -33.62 15.98 23.52
C LYS A 384 -32.48 15.25 22.78
N LEU A 385 -31.22 15.53 23.13
CA LEU A 385 -30.07 14.84 22.57
C LEU A 385 -29.95 13.39 23.08
N VAL A 386 -30.23 13.16 24.38
CA VAL A 386 -30.19 11.82 24.98
C VAL A 386 -31.31 10.92 24.44
N ARG A 387 -32.51 11.49 24.17
CA ARG A 387 -33.65 10.72 23.61
C ARG A 387 -33.54 10.39 22.13
N LYS A 388 -32.56 10.97 21.38
CA LYS A 388 -32.33 10.70 19.95
C LYS A 388 -31.34 9.53 19.69
N LYS A 389 -30.76 8.98 20.73
CA LYS A 389 -29.95 7.74 20.68
C LYS A 389 -30.79 6.55 21.19
#